data_eaeef403f0c9116913657fd6c3ddbfc6
#
_entry.id   eaeef403f0c9116913657fd6c3ddbfc6
#
_cell.length_a   1.000
_cell.length_b   1.000
_cell.length_c   1.000
_cell.angle_alpha   90.00
_cell.angle_beta   90.00
_cell.angle_gamma   90.00
#
_symmetry.space_group_name_H-M   'P 1'
#
loop_
_entity.id
_entity.type
_entity.pdbx_description
1 polymer ?
#
loop_
_entity_poly.entity_id
_entity_poly.type
_entity_poly.pdbx_seq_one_letter_code
_entity_poly.pdbx_strand_id
1 'polypeptide(L)'
;MRKAQVLYQDECAGILLEEEKGYTFQYDQEYVAKQGEPVSLTLPVQEVAHHSLTLFPFFDGLIPEGWILDLVEKNWKVNPKDRMGILLVACGDCIGAVSIKPLT
;
A
#
# COMPACT_ATOMS: atom_id res chain seq x y z
N MET A 1 -3.24 14.62 -2.88
CA MET A 1 -3.57 13.22 -2.53
C MET A 1 -2.67 12.26 -3.27
N ARG A 2 -2.10 11.31 -2.56
CA ARG A 2 -1.12 10.39 -3.14
C ARG A 2 -1.80 9.09 -3.55
N LYS A 3 -1.32 8.50 -4.64
CA LYS A 3 -1.82 7.22 -5.16
C LYS A 3 -0.67 6.24 -5.29
N ALA A 4 -0.97 4.97 -5.11
CA ALA A 4 0.00 3.90 -5.30
C ALA A 4 -0.64 2.72 -6.02
N GLN A 5 0.14 2.09 -6.88
CA GLN A 5 -0.24 0.84 -7.50
C GLN A 5 0.16 -0.29 -6.58
N VAL A 6 -0.79 -1.17 -6.27
CA VAL A 6 -0.54 -2.36 -5.44
C VAL A 6 -0.40 -3.55 -6.38
N LEU A 7 0.74 -4.23 -6.30
CA LEU A 7 1.01 -5.40 -7.13
C LEU A 7 1.04 -6.66 -6.28
N TYR A 8 0.52 -7.73 -6.83
CA TYR A 8 0.57 -9.05 -6.23
C TYR A 8 1.33 -9.98 -7.20
N GLN A 9 2.50 -10.46 -6.77
CA GLN A 9 3.39 -11.26 -7.62
C GLN A 9 3.66 -10.55 -8.96
N ASP A 10 4.00 -9.25 -8.87
CA ASP A 10 4.31 -8.35 -10.00
C ASP A 10 3.13 -8.06 -10.93
N GLU A 11 1.93 -8.46 -10.56
CA GLU A 11 0.72 -8.17 -11.31
C GLU A 11 -0.09 -7.08 -10.61
N CYS A 12 -0.60 -6.09 -11.36
CA CYS A 12 -1.42 -5.03 -10.79
C CYS A 12 -2.69 -5.60 -10.17
N ALA A 13 -2.82 -5.50 -8.86
CA ALA A 13 -4.00 -5.96 -8.13
C ALA A 13 -4.99 -4.82 -7.90
N GLY A 14 -4.51 -3.59 -7.70
CA GLY A 14 -5.39 -2.47 -7.44
C GLY A 14 -4.64 -1.18 -7.13
N ILE A 15 -5.40 -0.20 -6.67
CA ILE A 15 -4.90 1.14 -6.39
C ILE A 15 -5.20 1.51 -4.93
N LEU A 16 -4.18 1.97 -4.23
CA LEU A 16 -4.30 2.55 -2.90
C LEU A 16 -4.29 4.06 -3.05
N LEU A 17 -5.33 4.71 -2.55
CA LEU A 17 -5.51 6.15 -2.64
C LEU A 17 -5.55 6.77 -1.25
N GLU A 18 -4.74 7.81 -1.03
CA GLU A 18 -4.81 8.65 0.15
C GLU A 18 -5.79 9.79 -0.12
N GLU A 19 -6.77 9.98 0.74
CA GLU A 19 -7.76 11.04 0.64
C GLU A 19 -7.69 11.95 1.86
N GLU A 20 -8.38 13.10 1.83
CA GLU A 20 -8.40 14.02 2.98
C GLU A 20 -8.83 13.38 4.28
N LYS A 21 -9.80 12.48 4.21
CA LYS A 21 -10.42 11.87 5.40
C LYS A 21 -10.12 10.40 5.55
N GLY A 22 -9.07 9.90 4.90
CA GLY A 22 -8.73 8.50 5.05
C GLY A 22 -8.10 7.91 3.81
N TYR A 23 -8.33 6.61 3.64
CA TYR A 23 -7.71 5.83 2.57
C TYR A 23 -8.73 4.96 1.89
N THR A 24 -8.49 4.71 0.60
CA THR A 24 -9.32 3.82 -0.21
C THR A 24 -8.41 2.83 -0.93
N PHE A 25 -8.77 1.56 -0.91
CA PHE A 25 -8.13 0.55 -1.73
C PHE A 25 -9.16 -0.11 -2.62
N GLN A 26 -8.95 -0.08 -3.93
CA GLN A 26 -9.86 -0.68 -4.88
C GLN A 26 -9.10 -1.64 -5.78
N TYR A 27 -9.59 -2.88 -5.85
CA TYR A 27 -9.04 -3.86 -6.77
C TYR A 27 -9.32 -3.45 -8.21
N ASP A 28 -8.37 -3.72 -9.10
CA ASP A 28 -8.53 -3.50 -10.52
C ASP A 28 -9.63 -4.41 -11.08
N GLN A 29 -10.44 -3.89 -12.01
CA GLN A 29 -11.57 -4.62 -12.58
C GLN A 29 -11.13 -5.93 -13.26
N GLU A 30 -10.01 -5.91 -13.97
CA GLU A 30 -9.48 -7.11 -14.62
C GLU A 30 -9.04 -8.14 -13.59
N TYR A 31 -8.46 -7.68 -12.48
CA TYR A 31 -8.03 -8.55 -11.40
C TYR A 31 -9.21 -9.22 -10.71
N VAL A 32 -10.30 -8.48 -10.51
CA VAL A 32 -11.55 -9.03 -9.95
C VAL A 32 -12.16 -10.03 -10.92
N ALA A 33 -12.21 -9.69 -12.22
CA ALA A 33 -12.82 -10.52 -13.23
C ALA A 33 -12.15 -11.89 -13.39
N LYS A 34 -10.82 -11.94 -13.24
CA LYS A 34 -10.09 -13.20 -13.32
C LYS A 34 -10.00 -13.95 -11.98
N GLN A 35 -10.68 -13.43 -10.95
CA GLN A 35 -10.70 -14.02 -9.61
C GLN A 35 -9.30 -14.16 -9.01
N GLY A 36 -8.50 -13.08 -9.11
CA GLY A 36 -7.17 -13.05 -8.53
C GLY A 36 -7.21 -13.23 -7.02
N GLU A 37 -6.08 -13.60 -6.43
CA GLU A 37 -6.00 -13.81 -4.99
C GLU A 37 -6.03 -12.49 -4.23
N PRO A 38 -6.67 -12.43 -3.05
CA PRO A 38 -6.66 -11.22 -2.24
C PRO A 38 -5.23 -10.90 -1.78
N VAL A 39 -4.90 -9.60 -1.74
CA VAL A 39 -3.60 -9.17 -1.24
C VAL A 39 -3.46 -9.44 0.26
N SER A 40 -4.59 -9.52 0.96
CA SER A 40 -4.66 -9.82 2.40
C SER A 40 -6.00 -10.46 2.70
N LEU A 41 -6.04 -11.29 3.75
CA LEU A 41 -7.30 -11.88 4.23
C LEU A 41 -8.28 -10.82 4.72
N THR A 42 -7.79 -9.65 5.12
CA THR A 42 -8.63 -8.54 5.58
C THR A 42 -9.12 -7.65 4.44
N LEU A 43 -8.64 -7.88 3.23
CA LEU A 43 -8.98 -7.11 2.03
C LEU A 43 -9.45 -8.05 0.92
N PRO A 44 -10.65 -8.66 1.06
CA PRO A 44 -11.14 -9.60 0.07
C PRO A 44 -11.32 -8.95 -1.30
N VAL A 45 -11.17 -9.73 -2.36
CA VAL A 45 -11.37 -9.28 -3.73
C VAL A 45 -12.84 -8.97 -3.94
N GLN A 46 -13.15 -7.73 -4.33
CA GLN A 46 -14.52 -7.26 -4.56
C GLN A 46 -14.50 -6.07 -5.50
N GLU A 47 -15.62 -5.80 -6.14
CA GLU A 47 -15.75 -4.65 -7.05
C GLU A 47 -15.85 -3.34 -6.29
N VAL A 48 -16.42 -3.35 -5.10
CA VAL A 48 -16.59 -2.17 -4.26
C VAL A 48 -15.26 -1.87 -3.55
N ALA A 49 -14.89 -0.58 -3.49
CA ALA A 49 -13.66 -0.17 -2.83
C ALA A 49 -13.73 -0.40 -1.31
N HIS A 50 -12.56 -0.70 -0.75
CA HIS A 50 -12.39 -0.74 0.71
C HIS A 50 -12.03 0.67 1.20
N HIS A 51 -12.55 1.06 2.35
CA HIS A 51 -12.28 2.37 2.95
C HIS A 51 -11.77 2.21 4.38
N SER A 52 -10.90 3.13 4.80
CA SER A 52 -10.39 3.16 6.16
C SER A 52 -10.02 4.59 6.54
N LEU A 53 -10.24 4.98 7.79
CA LEU A 53 -9.85 6.29 8.30
C LEU A 53 -8.34 6.42 8.48
N THR A 54 -7.66 5.30 8.68
CA THR A 54 -6.20 5.24 8.82
C THR A 54 -5.66 4.36 7.71
N LEU A 55 -4.34 4.40 7.50
CA LEU A 55 -3.72 3.46 6.56
C LEU A 55 -4.09 2.03 6.95
N PHE A 56 -4.53 1.24 5.98
CA PHE A 56 -4.96 -0.13 6.26
C PHE A 56 -3.87 -0.88 7.02
N PRO A 57 -4.21 -1.60 8.09
CA PRO A 57 -3.20 -2.33 8.88
C PRO A 57 -2.32 -3.26 8.05
N PHE A 58 -2.88 -3.86 7.01
CA PHE A 58 -2.11 -4.71 6.11
C PHE A 58 -0.96 -3.93 5.44
N PHE A 59 -1.27 -2.74 4.90
CA PHE A 59 -0.26 -1.92 4.22
C PHE A 59 0.73 -1.34 5.21
N ASP A 60 0.26 -0.89 6.36
CA ASP A 60 1.13 -0.39 7.42
C ASP A 60 2.12 -1.47 7.88
N GLY A 61 1.66 -2.70 7.96
CA GLY A 61 2.48 -3.85 8.36
C GLY A 61 3.52 -4.26 7.32
N LEU A 62 3.44 -3.78 6.08
CA LEU A 62 4.46 -4.02 5.07
C LEU A 62 5.74 -3.23 5.31
N ILE A 63 5.68 -2.16 6.10
CA ILE A 63 6.83 -1.32 6.40
C ILE A 63 7.77 -2.09 7.34
N PRO A 64 9.03 -2.34 6.94
CA PRO A 64 9.97 -3.05 7.80
C PRO A 64 10.23 -2.27 9.10
N GLU A 65 10.28 -2.97 10.24
CA GLU A 65 10.44 -2.34 11.56
C GLU A 65 11.69 -1.47 11.66
N GLY A 66 12.82 -1.93 11.11
CA GLY A 66 14.08 -1.19 11.18
C GLY A 66 14.15 0.02 10.23
N TRP A 67 13.21 0.14 9.30
CA TRP A 67 13.25 1.16 8.26
C TRP A 67 13.16 2.59 8.81
N ILE A 68 12.31 2.77 9.82
CA ILE A 68 12.09 4.11 10.43
C ILE A 68 13.37 4.58 11.13
N LEU A 69 14.07 3.68 11.82
CA LEU A 69 15.36 4.01 12.45
C LEU A 69 16.40 4.37 11.40
N ASP A 70 16.48 3.63 10.32
CA ASP A 70 17.39 3.93 9.21
C ASP A 70 17.11 5.30 8.60
N LEU A 71 15.84 5.65 8.43
CA LEU A 71 15.44 6.96 7.91
C LEU A 71 15.92 8.08 8.82
N VAL A 72 15.73 7.94 10.12
CA VAL A 72 16.15 8.94 11.10
C VAL A 72 17.67 9.07 11.11
N GLU A 73 18.40 7.97 11.11
CA GLU A 73 19.86 7.97 11.12
C GLU A 73 20.46 8.57 9.86
N LYS A 74 19.86 8.34 8.71
CA LYS A 74 20.34 8.84 7.42
C LYS A 74 19.84 10.24 7.10
N ASN A 75 19.10 10.85 8.02
CA ASN A 75 18.57 12.18 7.88
C ASN A 75 17.72 12.38 6.60
N TRP A 76 16.93 11.38 6.24
CA TRP A 76 16.02 11.51 5.12
C TRP A 76 14.87 12.44 5.49
N LYS A 77 14.41 13.22 4.51
CA LYS A 77 13.35 14.22 4.72
C LYS A 77 11.96 13.57 4.71
N VAL A 78 11.79 12.49 5.43
CA VAL A 78 10.50 11.81 5.55
C VAL A 78 10.03 11.93 7.00
N ASN A 79 8.78 12.36 7.17
CA ASN A 79 8.17 12.42 8.49
C ASN A 79 7.89 10.99 8.98
N PRO A 80 8.48 10.57 10.13
CA PRO A 80 8.23 9.21 10.65
C PRO A 80 6.76 8.92 10.95
N LYS A 81 5.93 9.95 11.11
CA LYS A 81 4.49 9.79 11.34
C LYS A 81 3.68 9.68 10.05
N ASP A 82 4.29 9.99 8.92
CA ASP A 82 3.64 9.89 7.61
C ASP A 82 3.75 8.47 7.08
N ARG A 83 2.83 7.61 7.51
CA ARG A 83 2.86 6.18 7.17
C ARG A 83 2.75 5.94 5.67
N MET A 84 1.91 6.70 4.98
CA MET A 84 1.77 6.57 3.53
C MET A 84 3.07 6.93 2.81
N GLY A 85 3.72 8.02 3.22
CA GLY A 85 5.01 8.43 2.64
C GLY A 85 6.09 7.37 2.83
N ILE A 86 6.15 6.77 4.03
CA ILE A 86 7.10 5.71 4.32
C ILE A 86 6.80 4.47 3.47
N LEU A 87 5.53 4.10 3.35
CA LEU A 87 5.10 2.97 2.54
C LEU A 87 5.55 3.14 1.08
N LEU A 88 5.35 4.33 0.50
CA LEU A 88 5.72 4.61 -0.87
C LEU A 88 7.23 4.53 -1.12
N VAL A 89 8.03 4.87 -0.12
CA VAL A 89 9.50 4.81 -0.22
C VAL A 89 10.01 3.40 0.06
N ALA A 90 9.47 2.75 1.10
CA ALA A 90 10.00 1.48 1.60
C ALA A 90 9.57 0.26 0.81
N CYS A 91 8.37 0.29 0.24
CA CYS A 91 7.72 -0.92 -0.27
C CYS A 91 7.79 -1.13 -1.77
N GLY A 92 8.69 -0.43 -2.47
CA GLY A 92 8.99 -0.73 -3.87
C GLY A 92 9.63 -2.11 -4.04
N ASP A 93 10.43 -2.51 -3.05
CA ASP A 93 11.18 -3.76 -3.03
C ASP A 93 10.86 -4.59 -1.79
N CYS A 94 9.58 -4.61 -1.37
CA CYS A 94 9.16 -5.38 -0.21
C CYS A 94 9.40 -6.87 -0.39
N ILE A 95 9.80 -7.51 0.69
CA ILE A 95 9.90 -8.97 0.72
C ILE A 95 8.49 -9.53 0.80
N GLY A 96 8.15 -10.43 -0.15
CA GLY A 96 6.85 -11.07 -0.18
C GLY A 96 6.14 -10.88 -1.52
N ALA A 97 4.87 -11.29 -1.55
CA ALA A 97 4.09 -11.28 -2.78
C ALA A 97 3.60 -9.89 -3.18
N VAL A 98 3.47 -8.98 -2.22
CA VAL A 98 2.89 -7.65 -2.45
C VAL A 98 3.98 -6.59 -2.54
N SER A 99 3.91 -5.74 -3.56
CA SER A 99 4.78 -4.58 -3.71
C SER A 99 3.93 -3.33 -4.00
N ILE A 100 4.51 -2.16 -3.71
CA ILE A 100 3.82 -0.88 -3.82
C ILE A 100 4.65 0.05 -4.71
N LYS A 101 4.02 0.63 -5.73
CA LYS A 101 4.67 1.60 -6.60
C LYS A 101 3.93 2.93 -6.58
N PRO A 102 4.62 4.05 -6.31
CA PRO A 102 3.96 5.36 -6.37
C PRO A 102 3.46 5.67 -7.77
N LEU A 103 2.28 6.28 -7.87
CA LEU A 103 1.71 6.74 -9.14
C LEU A 103 1.73 8.26 -9.27
N THR A 104 2.07 8.96 -8.21
CA THR A 104 2.16 10.44 -8.21
C THR A 104 3.47 10.93 -7.63
#